data_0327c021d9fcb96784ad1f2755332099
#
_entry.id   0327c021d9fcb96784ad1f2755332099
#
_cell.length_a   1.000
_cell.length_b   1.000
_cell.length_c   1.000
_cell.angle_alpha   90.00
_cell.angle_beta   90.00
_cell.angle_gamma   90.00
#
_symmetry.space_group_name_H-M   'P 1'
#
loop_
_entity.id
_entity.type
_entity.pdbx_description
1 polymer ?
#
loop_
_entity_poly.entity_id
_entity_poly.type
_entity_poly.pdbx_seq_one_letter_code
_entity_poly.pdbx_strand_id
1 'polypeptide(L)'
;EAGTIIDGLQTTYSDYKVIKVEFYIHFSSTSTGYAGFQFKAGGSWITSPGYHSQCEYGRHHSQSNLTQDTNSNSSITINEDSNDRCENITGTLAWHRGPNSEDAMLTWDAKGMAYSGANYDFLLFNGAGGEAGTRNNTIEGIRWKNSSNSNLWWKVIGMK
;
A
#
# COMPACT_ATOMS: atom_id res chain seq x y z
N GLU A 1 9.84 8.38 4.62
CA GLU A 1 10.00 8.98 3.28
C GLU A 1 8.74 8.73 2.44
N ALA A 2 8.47 9.59 1.48
CA ALA A 2 7.36 9.45 0.55
C ALA A 2 7.86 9.66 -0.88
N GLY A 3 7.44 8.80 -1.80
CA GLY A 3 7.83 8.87 -3.21
C GLY A 3 6.62 8.72 -4.12
N THR A 4 6.50 9.58 -5.13
CA THR A 4 5.43 9.50 -6.13
C THR A 4 5.61 8.25 -6.99
N ILE A 5 4.58 7.39 -7.02
CA ILE A 5 4.53 6.22 -7.91
C ILE A 5 3.94 6.63 -9.26
N ILE A 6 2.79 7.29 -9.22
CA ILE A 6 2.07 7.78 -10.39
C ILE A 6 1.35 9.08 -10.07
N ASP A 7 1.36 10.01 -10.99
CA ASP A 7 0.57 11.26 -10.96
C ASP A 7 -0.10 11.45 -12.33
N GLY A 8 -1.19 12.18 -12.39
CA GLY A 8 -1.94 12.41 -13.61
C GLY A 8 -2.92 11.28 -13.98
N LEU A 9 -3.46 10.58 -12.99
CA LEU A 9 -4.48 9.53 -13.20
C LEU A 9 -5.72 10.04 -13.96
N GLN A 10 -6.05 11.32 -13.83
CA GLN A 10 -7.21 11.94 -14.47
C GLN A 10 -6.90 12.63 -15.79
N THR A 11 -5.63 12.76 -16.13
CA THR A 11 -5.15 13.43 -17.34
C THR A 11 -4.42 12.44 -18.25
N THR A 12 -3.18 12.15 -17.95
CA THR A 12 -2.31 11.28 -18.75
C THR A 12 -2.82 9.83 -18.80
N TYR A 13 -3.46 9.37 -17.74
CA TYR A 13 -3.92 7.98 -17.59
C TYR A 13 -5.44 7.84 -17.50
N SER A 14 -6.19 8.82 -17.99
CA SER A 14 -7.67 8.88 -17.89
C SER A 14 -8.38 7.68 -18.52
N ASP A 15 -7.80 7.10 -19.58
CA ASP A 15 -8.37 5.95 -20.30
C ASP A 15 -8.23 4.60 -19.59
N TYR A 16 -7.37 4.55 -18.56
CA TYR A 16 -7.12 3.29 -17.87
C TYR A 16 -8.14 3.06 -16.75
N LYS A 17 -8.69 1.86 -16.70
CA LYS A 17 -9.63 1.42 -15.66
C LYS A 17 -8.92 0.83 -14.45
N VAL A 18 -7.79 0.19 -14.68
CA VAL A 18 -6.97 -0.39 -13.63
C VAL A 18 -5.52 -0.01 -13.87
N ILE A 19 -4.85 0.42 -12.82
CA ILE A 19 -3.41 0.64 -12.80
C ILE A 19 -2.82 -0.38 -11.84
N LYS A 20 -1.96 -1.25 -12.34
CA LYS A 20 -1.17 -2.18 -11.53
C LYS A 20 0.21 -1.61 -11.29
N VAL A 21 0.72 -1.81 -10.10
CA VAL A 21 2.09 -1.48 -9.72
C VAL A 21 2.74 -2.74 -9.18
N GLU A 22 3.74 -3.25 -9.90
CA GLU A 22 4.65 -4.25 -9.37
C GLU A 22 5.69 -3.53 -8.53
N PHE A 23 5.98 -4.01 -7.33
CA PHE A 23 6.90 -3.35 -6.43
C PHE A 23 7.81 -4.32 -5.66
N TYR A 24 8.97 -3.81 -5.30
CA TYR A 24 9.89 -4.42 -4.37
C TYR A 24 10.39 -3.36 -3.40
N ILE A 25 10.35 -3.67 -2.11
CA ILE A 25 10.81 -2.80 -1.04
C ILE A 25 11.88 -3.55 -0.25
N HIS A 26 12.97 -2.86 0.00
CA HIS A 26 13.99 -3.29 0.93
C HIS A 26 14.11 -2.26 2.06
N PHE A 27 13.91 -2.69 3.29
CA PHE A 27 14.07 -1.85 4.47
C PHE A 27 15.54 -1.87 4.92
N SER A 28 16.18 -0.71 4.94
CA SER A 28 17.61 -0.58 5.23
C SER A 28 17.94 -0.56 6.73
N SER A 29 16.94 -0.58 7.59
CA SER A 29 17.13 -0.55 9.03
C SER A 29 16.39 -1.70 9.71
N THR A 30 16.95 -2.14 10.83
CA THR A 30 16.37 -3.14 11.72
C THR A 30 15.17 -2.61 12.53
N SER A 31 14.62 -1.46 12.17
CA SER A 31 13.44 -0.89 12.82
C SER A 31 12.16 -1.49 12.23
N THR A 32 11.15 -1.61 13.05
CA THR A 32 9.79 -1.92 12.63
C THR A 32 9.33 -0.92 11.59
N GLY A 33 9.22 -1.36 10.35
CA GLY A 33 8.82 -0.51 9.24
C GLY A 33 7.48 -0.95 8.68
N TYR A 34 6.59 0.00 8.42
CA TYR A 34 5.40 -0.25 7.63
C TYR A 34 5.55 0.30 6.22
N ALA A 35 4.93 -0.41 5.31
CA ALA A 35 4.77 -0.05 3.91
C ALA A 35 3.35 0.48 3.69
N GLY A 36 3.21 1.67 3.12
CA GLY A 36 1.91 2.27 2.92
C GLY A 36 1.77 3.07 1.64
N PHE A 37 0.52 3.41 1.32
CA PHE A 37 0.17 4.23 0.17
C PHE A 37 -0.73 5.38 0.55
N GLN A 38 -0.58 6.49 -0.16
CA GLN A 38 -1.42 7.67 -0.04
C GLN A 38 -1.93 8.11 -1.39
N PHE A 39 -3.11 8.69 -1.41
CA PHE A 39 -3.72 9.29 -2.58
C PHE A 39 -3.43 10.79 -2.69
N LYS A 40 -3.47 11.28 -3.92
CA LYS A 40 -3.53 12.69 -4.24
C LYS A 40 -4.92 13.04 -4.72
N ALA A 41 -5.51 14.10 -4.19
CA ALA A 41 -6.79 14.64 -4.61
C ALA A 41 -6.81 16.16 -4.43
N GLY A 42 -7.48 16.89 -5.33
CA GLY A 42 -7.54 18.35 -5.28
C GLY A 42 -6.17 19.02 -5.31
N GLY A 43 -5.21 18.45 -6.06
CA GLY A 43 -3.84 18.96 -6.17
C GLY A 43 -2.93 18.64 -4.98
N SER A 44 -3.42 18.02 -3.91
CA SER A 44 -2.68 17.78 -2.67
C SER A 44 -2.68 16.32 -2.26
N TRP A 45 -1.58 15.87 -1.63
CA TRP A 45 -1.52 14.54 -1.03
C TRP A 45 -2.35 14.51 0.26
N ILE A 46 -3.24 13.51 0.36
CA ILE A 46 -4.05 13.30 1.55
C ILE A 46 -3.13 12.72 2.63
N THR A 47 -2.94 13.47 3.70
CA THR A 47 -2.08 13.08 4.84
C THR A 47 -2.85 13.02 6.15
N SER A 48 -4.12 13.40 6.14
CA SER A 48 -5.03 13.33 7.29
C SER A 48 -5.47 11.90 7.57
N PRO A 49 -5.85 11.58 8.80
CA PRO A 49 -6.51 10.32 9.11
C PRO A 49 -7.82 10.18 8.31
N GLY A 50 -8.08 9.00 7.79
CA GLY A 50 -9.26 8.72 6.96
C GLY A 50 -9.09 7.50 6.06
N TYR A 51 -7.88 6.95 6.01
CA TYR A 51 -7.63 5.72 5.28
C TYR A 51 -8.14 4.51 6.08
N HIS A 52 -8.81 3.63 5.36
CA HIS A 52 -9.29 2.36 5.87
C HIS A 52 -8.63 1.25 5.04
N SER A 53 -8.16 0.24 5.70
CA SER A 53 -7.61 -0.94 5.03
C SER A 53 -7.93 -2.20 5.81
N GLN A 54 -8.12 -3.29 5.08
CA GLN A 54 -8.25 -4.63 5.61
C GLN A 54 -7.19 -5.51 4.98
N CYS A 55 -6.42 -6.18 5.79
CA CYS A 55 -5.36 -7.07 5.35
C CYS A 55 -5.49 -8.42 6.05
N GLU A 56 -5.42 -9.48 5.28
CA GLU A 56 -5.14 -10.81 5.79
C GLU A 56 -3.65 -11.06 5.66
N TYR A 57 -3.02 -11.49 6.74
CA TYR A 57 -1.64 -11.90 6.64
C TYR A 57 -1.41 -13.26 7.31
N GLY A 58 -0.57 -14.06 6.69
CA GLY A 58 -0.15 -15.36 7.18
C GLY A 58 1.32 -15.36 7.53
N ARG A 59 1.67 -15.95 8.68
CA ARG A 59 3.05 -16.20 9.11
C ARG A 59 3.35 -17.69 9.06
N HIS A 60 4.51 -18.02 8.52
CA HIS A 60 4.96 -19.41 8.51
C HIS A 60 5.18 -19.98 9.92
N HIS A 61 5.73 -19.18 10.82
CA HIS A 61 6.13 -19.69 12.16
C HIS A 61 4.97 -19.84 13.15
N SER A 62 3.94 -19.05 13.05
CA SER A 62 2.79 -19.08 13.99
C SER A 62 1.59 -19.85 13.47
N GLN A 63 1.55 -20.24 12.20
CA GLN A 63 0.40 -20.85 11.50
C GLN A 63 -0.93 -20.10 11.74
N SER A 64 -0.85 -18.83 12.08
CA SER A 64 -2.02 -18.01 12.35
C SER A 64 -2.29 -17.10 11.14
N ASN A 65 -3.50 -17.18 10.63
CA ASN A 65 -4.03 -16.15 9.75
C ASN A 65 -4.62 -15.05 10.63
N LEU A 66 -4.11 -13.85 10.49
CA LEU A 66 -4.61 -12.70 11.20
C LEU A 66 -5.30 -11.77 10.20
N THR A 67 -6.48 -11.33 10.56
CA THR A 67 -7.16 -10.25 9.85
C THR A 67 -6.90 -8.96 10.61
N GLN A 68 -6.43 -7.96 9.92
CA GLN A 68 -6.18 -6.66 10.51
C GLN A 68 -7.00 -5.60 9.80
N ASP A 69 -7.81 -4.90 10.58
CA ASP A 69 -8.57 -3.75 10.14
C ASP A 69 -7.89 -2.48 10.68
N THR A 70 -7.54 -1.57 9.80
CA THR A 70 -7.05 -0.26 10.20
C THR A 70 -8.06 0.81 9.83
N ASN A 71 -8.48 1.54 10.82
CA ASN A 71 -9.41 2.64 10.68
C ASN A 71 -8.72 3.96 11.02
N SER A 72 -8.92 4.96 10.16
CA SER A 72 -8.44 6.33 10.41
C SER A 72 -6.92 6.50 10.43
N ASN A 73 -6.19 5.73 9.66
CA ASN A 73 -4.76 5.93 9.45
C ASN A 73 -4.46 7.05 8.45
N SER A 74 -3.25 7.57 8.48
CA SER A 74 -2.76 8.58 7.52
C SER A 74 -2.29 7.99 6.19
N SER A 75 -2.43 6.69 5.98
CA SER A 75 -2.12 5.94 4.76
C SER A 75 -2.80 4.57 4.78
N ILE A 76 -3.01 3.99 3.61
CA ILE A 76 -3.31 2.56 3.49
C ILE A 76 -2.03 1.81 3.88
N THR A 77 -2.12 0.87 4.80
CA THR A 77 -0.97 0.09 5.26
C THR A 77 -1.05 -1.32 4.71
N ILE A 78 0.04 -1.82 4.12
CA ILE A 78 0.11 -3.16 3.55
C ILE A 78 0.46 -4.18 4.62
N ASN A 79 1.43 -3.83 5.45
CA ASN A 79 1.91 -4.66 6.54
C ASN A 79 1.81 -3.87 7.85
N GLU A 80 1.06 -4.38 8.76
CA GLU A 80 0.95 -3.81 10.09
C GLU A 80 1.38 -4.83 11.13
N ASP A 81 2.68 -5.02 11.26
CA ASP A 81 3.20 -5.69 12.43
C ASP A 81 4.19 -4.79 13.13
N SER A 82 3.76 -4.29 14.28
CA SER A 82 4.58 -3.45 15.13
C SER A 82 5.76 -4.19 15.79
N ASN A 83 5.78 -5.51 15.70
CA ASN A 83 6.76 -6.34 16.42
C ASN A 83 7.78 -7.00 15.50
N ASP A 84 7.51 -7.10 14.20
CA ASP A 84 8.42 -7.77 13.28
C ASP A 84 9.16 -6.78 12.37
N ARG A 85 10.42 -7.03 12.24
CA ARG A 85 11.30 -6.29 11.37
C ARG A 85 11.15 -6.83 9.94
N CYS A 86 10.28 -6.25 9.13
CA CYS A 86 10.25 -6.53 7.72
C CYS A 86 11.59 -6.15 7.08
N GLU A 87 12.25 -7.09 6.42
CA GLU A 87 13.47 -6.82 5.66
C GLU A 87 13.16 -6.50 4.21
N ASN A 88 12.21 -7.20 3.63
CA ASN A 88 11.79 -6.96 2.26
C ASN A 88 10.33 -7.34 2.04
N ILE A 89 9.70 -6.66 1.09
CA ILE A 89 8.35 -6.96 0.62
C ILE A 89 8.35 -6.85 -0.91
N THR A 90 7.79 -7.84 -1.58
CA THR A 90 7.54 -7.80 -3.01
C THR A 90 6.09 -8.10 -3.29
N GLY A 91 5.50 -7.48 -4.31
CA GLY A 91 4.11 -7.74 -4.63
C GLY A 91 3.55 -6.89 -5.74
N THR A 92 2.24 -6.95 -5.84
CA THR A 92 1.44 -6.14 -6.74
C THR A 92 0.41 -5.33 -5.97
N LEU A 93 0.25 -4.10 -6.39
CA LEU A 93 -0.82 -3.20 -6.00
C LEU A 93 -1.67 -2.94 -7.22
N ALA A 94 -2.99 -2.97 -7.10
CA ALA A 94 -3.90 -2.56 -8.14
C ALA A 94 -4.80 -1.42 -7.66
N TRP A 95 -4.76 -0.31 -8.38
CA TRP A 95 -5.74 0.76 -8.23
C TRP A 95 -6.88 0.53 -9.22
N HIS A 96 -8.09 0.61 -8.73
CA HIS A 96 -9.31 0.44 -9.49
C HIS A 96 -10.05 1.78 -9.57
N ARG A 97 -10.31 2.23 -10.79
CA ARG A 97 -11.13 3.42 -11.03
C ARG A 97 -12.58 3.09 -10.73
N GLY A 98 -13.20 3.84 -9.83
CA GLY A 98 -14.62 3.77 -9.58
C GLY A 98 -15.45 4.26 -10.79
N PRO A 99 -16.74 3.96 -10.82
CA PRO A 99 -17.62 4.30 -11.95
C PRO A 99 -17.74 5.82 -12.18
N ASN A 100 -17.59 6.62 -11.14
CA ASN A 100 -17.68 8.08 -11.19
C ASN A 100 -16.32 8.78 -11.07
N SER A 101 -15.21 8.07 -11.17
CA SER A 101 -13.85 8.57 -10.91
C SER A 101 -13.60 9.03 -9.45
N GLU A 102 -14.58 8.91 -8.58
CA GLU A 102 -14.58 9.42 -7.21
C GLU A 102 -14.22 8.33 -6.20
N ASP A 103 -14.62 7.10 -6.46
CA ASP A 103 -14.34 5.97 -5.58
C ASP A 103 -13.06 5.26 -6.04
N ALA A 104 -12.00 5.41 -5.29
CA ALA A 104 -10.76 4.68 -5.55
C ALA A 104 -10.53 3.63 -4.48
N MET A 105 -10.27 2.42 -4.95
CA MET A 105 -9.88 1.30 -4.12
C MET A 105 -8.51 0.81 -4.57
N LEU A 106 -7.67 0.51 -3.59
CA LEU A 106 -6.45 -0.27 -3.80
C LEU A 106 -6.68 -1.69 -3.32
N THR A 107 -6.21 -2.64 -4.10
CA THR A 107 -6.05 -4.03 -3.68
C THR A 107 -4.60 -4.42 -3.78
N TRP A 108 -4.13 -5.33 -2.95
CA TRP A 108 -2.74 -5.80 -3.00
C TRP A 108 -2.62 -7.29 -2.72
N ASP A 109 -1.59 -7.86 -3.31
CA ASP A 109 -1.05 -9.18 -3.03
C ASP A 109 0.46 -9.02 -2.88
N ALA A 110 0.99 -9.32 -1.71
CA ALA A 110 2.39 -9.13 -1.41
C ALA A 110 2.94 -10.28 -0.56
N LYS A 111 4.24 -10.46 -0.67
CA LYS A 111 5.03 -11.43 0.08
C LYS A 111 6.21 -10.72 0.69
N GLY A 112 6.56 -11.11 1.89
CA GLY A 112 7.68 -10.52 2.58
C GLY A 112 8.47 -11.50 3.41
N MET A 113 9.58 -11.01 3.90
CA MET A 113 10.40 -11.69 4.89
C MET A 113 10.61 -10.75 6.06
N ALA A 114 10.35 -11.27 7.25
CA ALA A 114 10.61 -10.56 8.49
C ALA A 114 11.61 -11.31 9.33
N TYR A 115 12.30 -10.58 10.19
CA TYR A 115 13.22 -11.13 11.16
C TYR A 115 12.69 -10.91 12.56
N SER A 116 12.44 -12.01 13.26
CA SER A 116 12.00 -12.00 14.66
C SER A 116 13.03 -12.74 15.52
N GLY A 117 13.88 -11.99 16.18
CA GLY A 117 14.92 -12.55 17.04
C GLY A 117 15.99 -13.34 16.28
N ALA A 118 15.97 -14.67 16.36
CA ALA A 118 16.92 -15.56 15.66
C ALA A 118 16.31 -16.25 14.43
N ASN A 119 15.04 -15.98 14.12
CA ASN A 119 14.30 -16.70 13.08
C ASN A 119 13.82 -15.76 11.97
N TYR A 120 13.78 -16.30 10.75
CA TYR A 120 13.12 -15.64 9.62
C TYR A 120 11.70 -16.16 9.48
N ASP A 121 10.76 -15.24 9.33
CA ASP A 121 9.37 -15.54 9.01
C ASP A 121 9.07 -15.13 7.56
N PHE A 122 8.37 -15.99 6.84
CA PHE A 122 7.79 -15.65 5.55
C PHE A 122 6.38 -15.14 5.77
N LEU A 123 6.08 -14.02 5.14
CA LEU A 123 4.82 -13.30 5.30
C LEU A 123 4.07 -13.25 3.98
N LEU A 124 2.76 -13.43 4.07
CA LEU A 124 1.81 -13.22 2.97
C LEU A 124 0.85 -12.11 3.39
N PHE A 125 0.64 -11.13 2.50
CA PHE A 125 -0.24 -10.00 2.73
C PHE A 125 -1.22 -9.87 1.57
N ASN A 126 -2.51 -10.01 1.83
CA ASN A 126 -3.56 -9.76 0.86
C ASN A 126 -4.55 -8.77 1.45
N GLY A 127 -4.91 -7.76 0.69
CA GLY A 127 -5.81 -6.78 1.26
C GLY A 127 -6.43 -5.82 0.26
N ALA A 128 -7.28 -4.98 0.83
CA ALA A 128 -7.92 -3.89 0.14
C ALA A 128 -8.00 -2.67 1.06
N GLY A 129 -8.03 -1.48 0.46
CA GLY A 129 -8.17 -0.26 1.23
C GLY A 129 -8.50 0.94 0.36
N GLY A 130 -8.91 2.00 1.03
CA GLY A 130 -9.27 3.27 0.42
C GLY A 130 -9.26 4.39 1.45
N GLU A 131 -9.70 5.56 1.05
CA GLU A 131 -9.83 6.73 1.92
C GLU A 131 -11.29 7.18 1.94
N ALA A 132 -11.88 7.27 3.13
CA ALA A 132 -13.32 7.51 3.32
C ALA A 132 -13.77 8.92 2.90
N GLY A 133 -12.87 9.91 2.92
CA GLY A 133 -13.14 11.29 2.53
C GLY A 133 -13.11 11.54 1.03
N THR A 134 -12.65 10.56 0.24
CA THR A 134 -12.50 10.72 -1.22
C THR A 134 -13.77 10.44 -2.02
N ARG A 135 -14.88 10.11 -1.36
CA ARG A 135 -16.17 9.88 -2.05
C ARG A 135 -16.60 11.00 -3.01
N ASN A 136 -16.09 12.21 -2.79
CA ASN A 136 -16.37 13.37 -3.63
C ASN A 136 -15.12 13.95 -4.30
N ASN A 137 -13.97 13.28 -4.18
CA ASN A 137 -12.71 13.77 -4.71
C ASN A 137 -12.14 12.79 -5.71
N THR A 138 -11.86 13.29 -6.89
CA THR A 138 -11.19 12.55 -7.95
C THR A 138 -9.75 12.25 -7.56
N ILE A 139 -9.36 10.99 -7.54
CA ILE A 139 -7.99 10.60 -7.25
C ILE A 139 -7.09 10.91 -8.45
N GLU A 140 -6.07 11.71 -8.20
CA GLU A 140 -5.13 12.23 -9.21
C GLU A 140 -3.81 11.48 -9.23
N GLY A 141 -3.43 10.86 -8.11
CA GLY A 141 -2.15 10.17 -7.99
C GLY A 141 -2.07 9.22 -6.80
N ILE A 142 -1.02 8.41 -6.84
CA ILE A 142 -0.67 7.46 -5.78
C ILE A 142 0.80 7.67 -5.44
N ARG A 143 1.11 7.76 -4.17
CA ARG A 143 2.49 7.75 -3.67
C ARG A 143 2.71 6.68 -2.63
N TRP A 144 3.95 6.30 -2.55
CA TRP A 144 4.48 5.47 -1.48
C TRP A 144 4.72 6.30 -0.22
N LYS A 145 4.40 5.72 0.94
CA LYS A 145 4.81 6.24 2.24
C LYS A 145 5.23 5.09 3.14
N ASN A 146 6.38 5.18 3.73
CA ASN A 146 6.89 4.22 4.70
C ASN A 146 7.33 4.93 5.99
N SER A 147 7.45 4.16 7.06
CA SER A 147 7.86 4.67 8.37
C SER A 147 9.37 4.74 8.58
N SER A 148 10.17 4.09 7.73
CA SER A 148 11.62 3.97 7.88
C SER A 148 12.35 4.09 6.55
N ASN A 149 13.66 4.25 6.61
CA ASN A 149 14.49 4.26 5.41
C ASN A 149 14.33 2.96 4.65
N SER A 150 13.87 3.06 3.42
CA SER A 150 13.70 1.95 2.51
C SER A 150 14.02 2.34 1.08
N ASN A 151 14.47 1.37 0.32
CA ASN A 151 14.58 1.49 -1.12
C ASN A 151 13.35 0.85 -1.76
N LEU A 152 12.74 1.56 -2.70
CA LEU A 152 11.57 1.12 -3.43
C LEU A 152 11.90 1.06 -4.92
N TRP A 153 11.62 -0.08 -5.54
CA TRP A 153 11.61 -0.26 -7.00
C TRP A 153 10.20 -0.60 -7.42
N TRP A 154 9.74 -0.01 -8.52
CA TRP A 154 8.38 -0.25 -9.03
C TRP A 154 8.32 -0.19 -10.54
N LYS A 155 7.29 -0.84 -11.07
CA LYS A 155 6.88 -0.76 -12.47
C LYS A 155 5.37 -0.57 -12.54
N VAL A 156 4.93 0.36 -13.37
CA VAL A 156 3.50 0.67 -13.55
C VAL A 156 3.00 0.03 -14.85
N ILE A 157 1.84 -0.61 -14.77
CA ILE A 157 1.16 -1.28 -15.89
C ILE A 157 -0.29 -0.79 -15.91
N GLY A 158 -0.72 -0.18 -17.00
CA GLY A 158 -2.10 0.25 -17.20
C GLY A 158 -2.92 -0.77 -17.98
N MET A 159 -4.18 -0.94 -17.58
CA MET A 159 -5.18 -1.74 -18.32
C MET A 159 -6.37 -0.84 -18.68
N LYS A 160 -6.71 -0.81 -19.97
CA LYS A 160 -7.84 -0.06 -20.51
C LYS A 160 -9.17 -0.80 -20.34
#